data_b284ff6b315d450fcdcd4640056b88c0
#
_entry.id   b284ff6b315d450fcdcd4640056b88c0
#
_cell.length_a   1.000
_cell.length_b   1.000
_cell.length_c   1.000
_cell.angle_alpha   90.00
_cell.angle_beta   90.00
_cell.angle_gamma   90.00
#
_symmetry.space_group_name_H-M   'P 1'
#
loop_
_entity.id
_entity.type
_entity.pdbx_description
1 polymer ?
#
loop_
_entity_poly.entity_id
_entity_poly.type
_entity_poly.pdbx_seq_one_letter_code
_entity_poly.pdbx_strand_id
1 'polypeptide(L)'
;INASEAGEDCKVLDGILSPGFINAHCHLELSHLKGAIPTQTGLSEFVKQIVPKRAAAQEIIDAAIEAAETEMFENGIVAVGDICNTADTIAAKTRGKLAYYNFIEIYGLDPLLAAQKMEAGLSLQHEYINNGLNAVVVPHAPYSVPAALLQLLAAAYGSHTVSIHNQETKAENDFFENKIINFVT
;
A
#
# COMPACT_ATOMS: atom_id res chain seq x y z
N ILE A 1 27.66 -19.30 15.71
CA ILE A 1 28.95 -19.21 16.44
C ILE A 1 28.74 -19.97 17.72
N ASN A 2 29.62 -20.95 17.99
CA ASN A 2 29.58 -21.69 19.27
C ASN A 2 30.00 -20.77 20.41
N ALA A 3 29.36 -20.92 21.57
CA ALA A 3 29.70 -20.09 22.77
C ALA A 3 31.18 -20.14 23.16
N SER A 4 31.90 -21.22 22.82
CA SER A 4 33.34 -21.38 23.00
C SER A 4 34.23 -20.53 22.08
N GLU A 5 33.67 -19.97 21.01
CA GLU A 5 34.34 -19.12 20.02
C GLU A 5 34.06 -17.63 20.25
N ALA A 6 33.19 -17.32 21.23
CA ALA A 6 32.83 -15.97 21.59
C ALA A 6 33.96 -15.32 22.43
N GLY A 7 34.42 -14.14 22.04
CA GLY A 7 35.35 -13.33 22.82
C GLY A 7 34.68 -12.72 24.06
N GLU A 8 35.49 -12.13 24.95
CA GLU A 8 35.02 -11.54 26.22
C GLU A 8 34.02 -10.37 26.04
N ASP A 9 34.01 -9.72 24.87
CA ASP A 9 33.13 -8.58 24.53
C ASP A 9 31.83 -9.00 23.79
N CYS A 10 31.45 -10.27 23.84
CA CYS A 10 30.26 -10.76 23.18
C CYS A 10 28.99 -10.59 24.01
N LYS A 11 27.96 -9.99 23.45
CA LYS A 11 26.59 -9.99 24.00
C LYS A 11 25.89 -11.30 23.62
N VAL A 12 25.51 -12.07 24.62
CA VAL A 12 24.71 -13.29 24.45
C VAL A 12 23.22 -12.91 24.45
N LEU A 13 22.49 -13.32 23.42
CA LEU A 13 21.05 -13.14 23.32
C LEU A 13 20.38 -14.51 23.18
N ASP A 14 19.33 -14.73 23.93
CA ASP A 14 18.47 -15.91 23.79
C ASP A 14 17.50 -15.68 22.62
N GLY A 15 17.42 -16.66 21.71
CA GLY A 15 16.47 -16.60 20.60
C GLY A 15 17.10 -16.91 19.24
N ILE A 16 16.36 -16.55 18.20
CA ILE A 16 16.77 -16.71 16.80
C ILE A 16 17.07 -15.32 16.23
N LEU A 17 18.28 -15.12 15.74
CA LEU A 17 18.64 -13.91 15.00
C LEU A 17 18.16 -14.05 13.55
N SER A 18 17.35 -13.10 13.11
CA SER A 18 16.88 -12.99 11.73
C SER A 18 17.12 -11.57 11.20
N PRO A 19 17.19 -11.39 9.87
CA PRO A 19 17.02 -10.07 9.27
C PRO A 19 15.68 -9.46 9.69
N GLY A 20 15.57 -8.13 9.65
CA GLY A 20 14.29 -7.45 9.83
C GLY A 20 13.28 -7.85 8.75
N PHE A 21 12.00 -7.84 9.10
CA PHE A 21 10.92 -8.25 8.20
C PHE A 21 10.57 -7.14 7.20
N ILE A 22 10.01 -7.54 6.04
CA ILE A 22 9.50 -6.63 5.03
C ILE A 22 7.99 -6.82 4.94
N ASN A 23 7.22 -5.74 5.14
CA ASN A 23 5.81 -5.70 4.80
C ASN A 23 5.67 -5.28 3.33
N ALA A 24 5.48 -6.24 2.43
CA ALA A 24 5.50 -5.99 0.99
C ALA A 24 4.23 -5.29 0.45
N HIS A 25 3.16 -5.19 1.25
CA HIS A 25 1.90 -4.56 0.86
C HIS A 25 1.17 -3.97 2.07
N CYS A 26 1.03 -2.66 2.10
CA CYS A 26 0.40 -1.90 3.17
C CYS A 26 -0.41 -0.74 2.58
N HIS A 27 -1.44 -0.30 3.28
CA HIS A 27 -2.19 0.94 3.02
C HIS A 27 -2.09 1.82 4.27
N LEU A 28 -0.92 2.38 4.54
CA LEU A 28 -0.64 3.13 5.77
C LEU A 28 -1.59 4.32 5.97
N GLU A 29 -1.96 5.01 4.90
CA GLU A 29 -2.92 6.12 4.91
C GLU A 29 -4.32 5.74 5.43
N LEU A 30 -4.67 4.44 5.42
CA LEU A 30 -5.95 3.92 5.87
C LEU A 30 -5.93 3.39 7.32
N SER A 31 -4.85 3.59 8.05
CA SER A 31 -4.68 3.06 9.41
C SER A 31 -5.76 3.52 10.39
N HIS A 32 -6.36 4.70 10.18
CA HIS A 32 -7.49 5.22 10.96
C HIS A 32 -8.77 4.36 10.82
N LEU A 33 -8.84 3.48 9.84
CA LEU A 33 -9.96 2.55 9.63
C LEU A 33 -9.80 1.24 10.40
N LYS A 34 -8.70 1.04 11.14
CA LYS A 34 -8.47 -0.17 11.96
C LYS A 34 -9.65 -0.40 12.92
N GLY A 35 -10.35 -1.52 12.75
CA GLY A 35 -11.53 -1.87 13.54
C GLY A 35 -12.83 -1.14 13.18
N ALA A 36 -12.80 -0.19 12.22
CA ALA A 36 -14.00 0.54 11.78
C ALA A 36 -14.86 -0.25 10.78
N ILE A 37 -14.28 -1.26 10.13
CA ILE A 37 -14.97 -2.12 9.17
C ILE A 37 -15.03 -3.54 9.75
N PRO A 38 -16.21 -4.18 9.77
CA PRO A 38 -16.34 -5.56 10.23
C PRO A 38 -15.49 -6.53 9.41
N THR A 39 -14.91 -7.53 10.06
CA THR A 39 -14.15 -8.58 9.39
C THR A 39 -15.09 -9.60 8.71
N GLN A 40 -14.56 -10.35 7.71
CA GLN A 40 -15.24 -11.45 7.03
C GLN A 40 -16.51 -11.06 6.26
N THR A 41 -16.61 -9.81 5.82
CA THR A 41 -17.77 -9.31 5.03
C THR A 41 -17.65 -9.58 3.53
N GLY A 42 -16.49 -9.98 3.06
CA GLY A 42 -16.16 -10.12 1.64
C GLY A 42 -15.77 -8.79 0.98
N LEU A 43 -15.14 -8.87 -0.19
CA LEU A 43 -14.53 -7.71 -0.86
C LEU A 43 -15.57 -6.65 -1.26
N SER A 44 -16.72 -7.05 -1.81
CA SER A 44 -17.78 -6.11 -2.23
C SER A 44 -18.28 -5.26 -1.07
N GLU A 45 -18.59 -5.89 0.07
CA GLU A 45 -19.07 -5.19 1.28
C GLU A 45 -17.96 -4.35 1.92
N PHE A 46 -16.72 -4.82 1.88
CA PHE A 46 -15.56 -4.05 2.32
C PHE A 46 -15.41 -2.75 1.52
N VAL A 47 -15.45 -2.83 0.17
CA VAL A 47 -15.31 -1.66 -0.72
C VAL A 47 -16.44 -0.65 -0.49
N LYS A 48 -17.69 -1.11 -0.32
CA LYS A 48 -18.83 -0.22 -0.01
C LYS A 48 -18.65 0.54 1.31
N GLN A 49 -17.99 -0.06 2.28
CA GLN A 49 -17.80 0.53 3.59
C GLN A 49 -16.55 1.42 3.69
N ILE A 50 -15.47 1.09 2.97
CA ILE A 50 -14.21 1.84 3.05
C ILE A 50 -14.36 3.24 2.47
N VAL A 51 -15.04 3.39 1.32
CA VAL A 51 -15.15 4.66 0.59
C VAL A 51 -15.74 5.78 1.46
N PRO A 52 -16.92 5.63 2.11
CA PRO A 52 -17.49 6.69 2.93
C PRO A 52 -16.72 6.93 4.24
N LYS A 53 -15.91 5.98 4.70
CA LYS A 53 -15.17 6.07 5.96
C LYS A 53 -13.75 6.63 5.81
N ARG A 54 -13.25 6.77 4.57
CA ARG A 54 -11.90 7.32 4.31
C ARG A 54 -11.75 8.76 4.82
N ALA A 55 -12.83 9.54 4.77
CA ALA A 55 -12.79 10.94 5.24
C ALA A 55 -12.82 10.99 6.77
N ALA A 56 -11.77 11.56 7.35
CA ALA A 56 -11.65 11.83 8.77
C ALA A 56 -10.93 13.17 8.97
N ALA A 57 -10.92 13.69 10.21
CA ALA A 57 -10.10 14.84 10.54
C ALA A 57 -8.62 14.50 10.38
N GLN A 58 -7.82 15.43 9.87
CA GLN A 58 -6.40 15.18 9.56
C GLN A 58 -5.63 14.68 10.79
N GLU A 59 -5.93 15.21 11.96
CA GLU A 59 -5.29 14.83 13.21
C GLU A 59 -5.54 13.36 13.57
N ILE A 60 -6.70 12.81 13.18
CA ILE A 60 -7.04 11.39 13.39
C ILE A 60 -6.24 10.53 12.42
N ILE A 61 -6.14 10.94 11.16
CA ILE A 61 -5.36 10.26 10.13
C ILE A 61 -3.90 10.22 10.54
N ASP A 62 -3.31 11.36 10.90
CA ASP A 62 -1.91 11.50 11.27
C ASP A 62 -1.56 10.66 12.51
N ALA A 63 -2.40 10.70 13.55
CA ALA A 63 -2.21 9.89 14.75
C ALA A 63 -2.28 8.38 14.46
N ALA A 64 -3.17 7.96 13.58
CA ALA A 64 -3.29 6.55 13.19
C ALA A 64 -2.10 6.08 12.35
N ILE A 65 -1.58 6.91 11.44
CA ILE A 65 -0.37 6.65 10.66
C ILE A 65 0.82 6.46 11.60
N GLU A 66 1.01 7.37 12.55
CA GLU A 66 2.11 7.31 13.54
C GLU A 66 2.04 6.04 14.39
N ALA A 67 0.85 5.69 14.88
CA ALA A 67 0.63 4.50 15.67
C ALA A 67 0.92 3.22 14.87
N ALA A 68 0.46 3.14 13.62
CA ALA A 68 0.67 1.98 12.76
C ALA A 68 2.14 1.83 12.35
N GLU A 69 2.83 2.92 12.03
CA GLU A 69 4.27 2.88 11.74
C GLU A 69 5.07 2.41 12.97
N THR A 70 4.69 2.89 14.15
CA THR A 70 5.33 2.47 15.41
C THR A 70 5.10 0.99 15.67
N GLU A 71 3.86 0.50 15.52
CA GLU A 71 3.53 -0.91 15.66
C GLU A 71 4.34 -1.80 14.69
N MET A 72 4.49 -1.39 13.42
CA MET A 72 5.32 -2.09 12.45
C MET A 72 6.78 -2.15 12.89
N PHE A 73 7.35 -1.02 13.30
CA PHE A 73 8.73 -0.93 13.76
C PHE A 73 8.99 -1.81 14.98
N GLU A 74 8.12 -1.76 15.99
CA GLU A 74 8.24 -2.55 17.22
C GLU A 74 8.11 -4.06 16.96
N ASN A 75 7.39 -4.45 15.89
CA ASN A 75 7.29 -5.85 15.45
C ASN A 75 8.43 -6.28 14.51
N GLY A 76 9.49 -5.48 14.38
CA GLY A 76 10.70 -5.83 13.64
C GLY A 76 10.60 -5.67 12.14
N ILE A 77 9.61 -4.93 11.62
CA ILE A 77 9.55 -4.53 10.22
C ILE A 77 10.58 -3.43 9.98
N VAL A 78 11.34 -3.55 8.91
CA VAL A 78 12.39 -2.58 8.53
C VAL A 78 12.10 -1.91 7.18
N ALA A 79 11.25 -2.52 6.34
CA ALA A 79 10.88 -1.96 5.06
C ALA A 79 9.41 -2.25 4.74
N VAL A 80 8.79 -1.34 3.99
CA VAL A 80 7.36 -1.40 3.64
C VAL A 80 7.17 -1.05 2.17
N GLY A 81 6.42 -1.89 1.44
CA GLY A 81 5.78 -1.53 0.17
C GLY A 81 4.41 -0.93 0.48
N ASP A 82 4.28 0.38 0.36
CA ASP A 82 3.07 1.09 0.77
C ASP A 82 2.28 1.59 -0.42
N ILE A 83 0.98 1.29 -0.43
CA ILE A 83 0.03 1.75 -1.45
C ILE A 83 -0.50 3.12 -1.04
N CYS A 84 -0.37 4.10 -1.92
CA CYS A 84 -0.66 5.51 -1.62
C CYS A 84 -1.64 6.09 -2.64
N ASN A 85 -2.72 6.68 -2.15
CA ASN A 85 -3.66 7.48 -2.95
C ASN A 85 -3.64 8.95 -2.56
N THR A 86 -2.99 9.30 -1.43
CA THR A 86 -2.88 10.65 -0.87
C THR A 86 -1.43 10.98 -0.48
N ALA A 87 -1.18 12.22 -0.08
CA ALA A 87 0.10 12.68 0.45
C ALA A 87 0.23 12.51 1.98
N ASP A 88 -0.79 12.01 2.67
CA ASP A 88 -0.90 12.02 4.14
C ASP A 88 0.25 11.29 4.84
N THR A 89 0.86 10.30 4.18
CA THR A 89 1.95 9.50 4.77
C THR A 89 3.35 10.10 4.56
N ILE A 90 3.50 11.15 3.73
CA ILE A 90 4.82 11.74 3.40
C ILE A 90 5.55 12.19 4.69
N ALA A 91 4.85 12.93 5.56
CA ALA A 91 5.45 13.46 6.78
C ALA A 91 5.96 12.36 7.73
N ALA A 92 5.26 11.23 7.83
CA ALA A 92 5.71 10.09 8.61
C ALA A 92 6.95 9.43 7.97
N LYS A 93 6.91 9.16 6.69
CA LYS A 93 7.96 8.45 5.95
C LYS A 93 9.28 9.22 5.87
N THR A 94 9.22 10.55 5.77
CA THR A 94 10.42 11.41 5.74
C THR A 94 11.19 11.43 7.06
N ARG A 95 10.60 10.98 8.18
CA ARG A 95 11.33 10.77 9.44
C ARG A 95 12.30 9.60 9.40
N GLY A 96 12.18 8.71 8.42
CA GLY A 96 13.13 7.63 8.17
C GLY A 96 13.11 6.50 9.20
N LYS A 97 11.99 6.28 9.92
CA LYS A 97 11.85 5.21 10.90
C LYS A 97 11.86 3.82 10.23
N LEU A 98 11.21 3.71 9.08
CA LEU A 98 11.19 2.53 8.20
C LEU A 98 11.65 2.94 6.79
N ALA A 99 12.17 1.99 6.02
CA ALA A 99 12.39 2.19 4.60
C ALA A 99 11.07 2.00 3.83
N TYR A 100 10.77 2.90 2.89
CA TYR A 100 9.54 2.82 2.11
C TYR A 100 9.80 2.72 0.62
N TYR A 101 9.00 1.89 -0.07
CA TYR A 101 8.79 1.93 -1.50
C TYR A 101 7.31 2.25 -1.74
N ASN A 102 7.01 3.40 -2.36
CA ASN A 102 5.67 3.93 -2.45
C ASN A 102 5.04 3.61 -3.80
N PHE A 103 3.93 2.90 -3.78
CA PHE A 103 3.12 2.57 -4.94
C PHE A 103 1.97 3.57 -5.04
N ILE A 104 2.10 4.56 -5.90
CA ILE A 104 1.04 5.56 -6.14
C ILE A 104 -0.05 4.92 -6.97
N GLU A 105 -1.10 4.54 -6.31
CA GLU A 105 -2.16 3.72 -6.88
C GLU A 105 -3.16 4.57 -7.65
N ILE A 106 -3.43 4.15 -8.89
CA ILE A 106 -4.37 4.83 -9.78
C ILE A 106 -5.51 3.89 -10.17
N TYR A 107 -6.73 4.42 -10.14
CA TYR A 107 -7.94 3.73 -10.57
C TYR A 107 -8.94 4.67 -11.20
N GLY A 108 -9.89 4.11 -11.94
CA GLY A 108 -11.00 4.84 -12.55
C GLY A 108 -11.69 3.94 -13.57
N LEU A 109 -13.02 3.95 -13.61
CA LEU A 109 -13.80 3.07 -14.49
C LEU A 109 -14.00 3.66 -15.89
N ASP A 110 -13.96 4.99 -16.03
CA ASP A 110 -14.18 5.68 -17.30
C ASP A 110 -12.86 5.77 -18.10
N PRO A 111 -12.75 5.10 -19.26
CA PRO A 111 -11.57 5.16 -20.11
C PRO A 111 -11.30 6.55 -20.67
N LEU A 112 -12.29 7.44 -20.78
CA LEU A 112 -12.12 8.82 -21.24
C LEU A 112 -11.35 9.67 -20.23
N LEU A 113 -11.34 9.29 -18.98
CA LEU A 113 -10.61 9.98 -17.90
C LEU A 113 -9.20 9.42 -17.67
N ALA A 114 -8.75 8.44 -18.47
CA ALA A 114 -7.46 7.76 -18.26
C ALA A 114 -6.28 8.72 -18.20
N ALA A 115 -6.20 9.70 -19.12
CA ALA A 115 -5.13 10.69 -19.14
C ALA A 115 -5.14 11.59 -17.89
N GLN A 116 -6.31 12.05 -17.47
CA GLN A 116 -6.47 12.87 -16.27
C GLN A 116 -6.07 12.09 -15.00
N LYS A 117 -6.47 10.81 -14.91
CA LYS A 117 -6.09 9.94 -13.79
C LYS A 117 -4.58 9.72 -13.74
N MET A 118 -3.97 9.48 -14.89
CA MET A 118 -2.52 9.35 -15.01
C MET A 118 -1.79 10.62 -14.57
N GLU A 119 -2.23 11.79 -15.02
CA GLU A 119 -1.66 13.08 -14.64
C GLU A 119 -1.73 13.32 -13.12
N ALA A 120 -2.88 13.05 -12.51
CA ALA A 120 -3.05 13.16 -11.07
C ALA A 120 -2.11 12.22 -10.30
N GLY A 121 -1.97 10.97 -10.75
CA GLY A 121 -1.03 10.01 -10.15
C GLY A 121 0.42 10.44 -10.29
N LEU A 122 0.84 10.93 -11.45
CA LEU A 122 2.20 11.46 -11.67
C LEU A 122 2.46 12.70 -10.81
N SER A 123 1.47 13.57 -10.61
CA SER A 123 1.60 14.72 -9.72
C SER A 123 1.86 14.28 -8.27
N LEU A 124 1.11 13.31 -7.78
CA LEU A 124 1.33 12.74 -6.45
C LEU A 124 2.69 12.02 -6.35
N GLN A 125 3.07 11.24 -7.37
CA GLN A 125 4.40 10.63 -7.45
C GLN A 125 5.52 11.67 -7.32
N HIS A 126 5.42 12.79 -8.04
CA HIS A 126 6.38 13.87 -7.97
C HIS A 126 6.44 14.51 -6.57
N GLU A 127 5.31 14.61 -5.88
CA GLU A 127 5.29 15.10 -4.50
C GLU A 127 6.08 14.19 -3.56
N TYR A 128 5.93 12.87 -3.66
CA TYR A 128 6.74 11.90 -2.91
C TYR A 128 8.23 12.03 -3.25
N ILE A 129 8.58 12.08 -4.53
CA ILE A 129 9.97 12.19 -5.00
C ILE A 129 10.61 13.49 -4.53
N ASN A 130 9.89 14.62 -4.57
CA ASN A 130 10.38 15.93 -4.11
C ASN A 130 10.65 15.94 -2.59
N ASN A 131 10.00 15.05 -1.84
CA ASN A 131 10.27 14.82 -0.42
C ASN A 131 11.33 13.73 -0.15
N GLY A 132 12.08 13.30 -1.18
CA GLY A 132 13.17 12.32 -1.04
C GLY A 132 12.71 10.87 -0.94
N LEU A 133 11.45 10.57 -1.26
CA LEU A 133 10.88 9.23 -1.17
C LEU A 133 10.84 8.57 -2.55
N ASN A 134 11.16 7.27 -2.62
CA ASN A 134 10.97 6.48 -3.83
C ASN A 134 9.49 6.27 -4.08
N ALA A 135 9.02 6.52 -5.30
CA ALA A 135 7.62 6.33 -5.67
C ALA A 135 7.47 5.93 -7.14
N VAL A 136 6.46 5.12 -7.43
CA VAL A 136 6.08 4.71 -8.78
C VAL A 136 4.54 4.65 -8.89
N VAL A 137 4.00 5.11 -10.03
CA VAL A 137 2.56 4.94 -10.32
C VAL A 137 2.25 3.49 -10.63
N VAL A 138 1.13 2.96 -10.08
CA VAL A 138 0.70 1.57 -10.25
C VAL A 138 -0.81 1.47 -10.47
N PRO A 139 -1.31 0.42 -11.12
CA PRO A 139 -2.75 0.14 -11.18
C PRO A 139 -3.27 -0.39 -9.85
N HIS A 140 -4.51 -0.03 -9.49
CA HIS A 140 -5.19 -0.63 -8.34
C HIS A 140 -5.50 -2.11 -8.58
N ALA A 141 -6.46 -2.42 -9.46
CA ALA A 141 -6.91 -3.78 -9.71
C ALA A 141 -7.46 -3.92 -11.14
N PRO A 142 -7.47 -5.14 -11.72
CA PRO A 142 -7.96 -5.35 -13.08
C PRO A 142 -9.41 -4.89 -13.29
N TYR A 143 -10.26 -5.00 -12.27
CA TYR A 143 -11.67 -4.59 -12.35
C TYR A 143 -11.90 -3.07 -12.22
N SER A 144 -10.91 -2.31 -11.83
CA SER A 144 -11.03 -0.86 -11.58
C SER A 144 -10.15 -0.01 -12.48
N VAL A 145 -9.40 -0.62 -13.41
CA VAL A 145 -8.46 0.08 -14.28
C VAL A 145 -8.74 -0.29 -15.74
N PRO A 146 -9.29 0.64 -16.56
CA PRO A 146 -9.60 0.36 -17.97
C PRO A 146 -8.32 0.21 -18.80
N ALA A 147 -8.42 -0.48 -19.94
CA ALA A 147 -7.30 -0.76 -20.83
C ALA A 147 -6.51 0.49 -21.23
N ALA A 148 -7.20 1.62 -21.47
CA ALA A 148 -6.54 2.89 -21.81
C ALA A 148 -5.60 3.37 -20.69
N LEU A 149 -6.01 3.23 -19.41
CA LEU A 149 -5.19 3.62 -18.27
C LEU A 149 -4.04 2.61 -18.04
N LEU A 150 -4.30 1.31 -18.23
CA LEU A 150 -3.24 0.28 -18.16
C LEU A 150 -2.14 0.51 -19.21
N GLN A 151 -2.48 0.95 -20.41
CA GLN A 151 -1.50 1.28 -21.46
C GLN A 151 -0.61 2.47 -21.06
N LEU A 152 -1.19 3.52 -20.47
CA LEU A 152 -0.43 4.67 -19.97
C LEU A 152 0.51 4.27 -18.83
N LEU A 153 0.00 3.48 -17.88
CA LEU A 153 0.79 2.96 -16.78
C LEU A 153 1.95 2.08 -17.28
N ALA A 154 1.68 1.15 -18.20
CA ALA A 154 2.70 0.27 -18.77
C ALA A 154 3.84 1.05 -19.45
N ALA A 155 3.54 2.18 -20.07
CA ALA A 155 4.56 3.06 -20.65
C ALA A 155 5.39 3.80 -19.59
N ALA A 156 4.86 3.99 -18.38
CA ALA A 156 5.50 4.71 -17.28
C ALA A 156 6.36 3.84 -16.35
N TYR A 157 6.13 2.53 -16.30
CA TYR A 157 6.82 1.64 -15.33
C TYR A 157 8.33 1.56 -15.51
N GLY A 158 8.81 1.58 -16.75
CA GLY A 158 10.23 1.33 -17.01
C GLY A 158 10.69 0.00 -16.39
N SER A 159 11.75 0.07 -15.56
CA SER A 159 12.30 -1.06 -14.81
C SER A 159 11.86 -1.09 -13.33
N HIS A 160 10.87 -0.28 -12.95
CA HIS A 160 10.40 -0.22 -11.58
C HIS A 160 9.62 -1.46 -11.16
N THR A 161 9.73 -1.82 -9.88
CA THR A 161 8.82 -2.79 -9.26
C THR A 161 7.43 -2.17 -9.17
N VAL A 162 6.42 -2.92 -9.58
CA VAL A 162 5.01 -2.51 -9.55
C VAL A 162 4.19 -3.42 -8.65
N SER A 163 3.05 -2.94 -8.18
CA SER A 163 2.08 -3.68 -7.39
C SER A 163 0.70 -3.59 -8.04
N ILE A 164 -0.10 -4.61 -7.88
CA ILE A 164 -1.50 -4.65 -8.33
C ILE A 164 -2.30 -5.59 -7.42
N HIS A 165 -3.48 -5.18 -7.00
CA HIS A 165 -4.45 -6.09 -6.40
C HIS A 165 -5.01 -7.02 -7.48
N ASN A 166 -4.86 -8.32 -7.31
CA ASN A 166 -5.30 -9.29 -8.31
C ASN A 166 -5.67 -10.63 -7.68
N GLN A 167 -6.80 -11.18 -8.05
CA GLN A 167 -7.29 -12.48 -7.60
C GLN A 167 -7.45 -12.59 -6.08
N GLU A 168 -7.89 -11.51 -5.43
CA GLU A 168 -8.03 -11.43 -3.99
C GLU A 168 -9.16 -12.29 -3.44
N THR A 169 -10.21 -12.51 -4.27
CA THR A 169 -11.38 -13.28 -3.85
C THR A 169 -11.93 -14.14 -4.98
N LYS A 170 -12.69 -15.19 -4.58
CA LYS A 170 -13.45 -16.00 -5.55
C LYS A 170 -14.44 -15.15 -6.37
N ALA A 171 -15.03 -14.11 -5.77
CA ALA A 171 -15.98 -13.23 -6.47
C ALA A 171 -15.30 -12.46 -7.62
N GLU A 172 -14.05 -12.03 -7.46
CA GLU A 172 -13.26 -11.41 -8.52
C GLU A 172 -12.98 -12.41 -9.65
N ASN A 173 -12.57 -13.62 -9.34
CA ASN A 173 -12.36 -14.67 -10.34
C ASN A 173 -13.66 -14.99 -11.09
N ASP A 174 -14.78 -15.17 -10.39
CA ASP A 174 -16.10 -15.42 -11.01
C ASP A 174 -16.53 -14.26 -11.91
N PHE A 175 -16.20 -13.01 -11.57
CA PHE A 175 -16.46 -11.84 -12.41
C PHE A 175 -15.72 -11.93 -13.75
N PHE A 176 -14.44 -12.27 -13.75
CA PHE A 176 -13.64 -12.35 -14.98
C PHE A 176 -13.93 -13.61 -15.79
N GLU A 177 -14.08 -14.77 -15.15
CA GLU A 177 -14.28 -16.05 -15.81
C GLU A 177 -15.72 -16.22 -16.33
N ASN A 178 -16.69 -15.83 -15.51
CA ASN A 178 -18.10 -16.15 -15.73
C ASN A 178 -18.98 -14.92 -16.03
N LYS A 179 -18.39 -13.70 -16.02
CA LYS A 179 -19.11 -12.43 -16.19
C LYS A 179 -20.25 -12.25 -15.16
N ILE A 180 -20.09 -12.77 -13.96
CA ILE A 180 -21.07 -12.64 -12.88
C ILE A 180 -20.89 -11.28 -12.21
N ILE A 181 -21.85 -10.38 -12.40
CA ILE A 181 -21.80 -8.97 -11.99
C ILE A 181 -22.06 -8.76 -10.47
N ASN A 182 -22.12 -9.79 -9.66
CA ASN A 182 -22.33 -9.67 -8.20
C ASN A 182 -21.17 -9.01 -7.45
N PHE A 183 -20.14 -8.51 -8.17
CA PHE A 183 -18.97 -7.90 -7.59
C PHE A 183 -19.11 -6.38 -7.34
N VAL A 184 -20.03 -5.70 -8.04
CA VAL A 184 -20.10 -4.22 -8.07
C VAL A 184 -21.49 -3.67 -7.70
N THR A 185 -22.46 -4.49 -7.31
CA THR A 185 -23.81 -4.04 -6.94
C THR A 185 -23.97 -3.84 -5.45
#